data_89a74b6d4b25d31bbe2a20ceb0db1f9e
#
_entry.id   89a74b6d4b25d31bbe2a20ceb0db1f9e
#
_cell.length_a   1.000
_cell.length_b   1.000
_cell.length_c   1.000
_cell.angle_alpha   90.00
_cell.angle_beta   90.00
_cell.angle_gamma   90.00
#
_symmetry.space_group_name_H-M   'P 1'
#
loop_
_entity.id
_entity.type
_entity.pdbx_description
1 polymer ?
#
loop_
_entity_poly.entity_id
_entity_poly.type
_entity_poly.pdbx_seq_one_letter_code
_entity_poly.pdbx_strand_id
1 'polypeptide(L)'
;DPSLPVWLGEPGNMSADLDKNDQLTSSFISTIILDENGAPLMDVVGALMYNDTLKAKGLSNKDGQLIIDFEDISDNSILELYLNKAQYFQKQITLNYTSDNGSDAPMTDYNLPDKESGDIYYFIDSDSDGEGAPVYNWIEINELGTNLNLTDDSIILDNDIGFNFQYYSEV
;
A
#
# COMPACT_ATOMS: atom_id res chain seq x y z
N ASP A 1 12.12 -2.69 33.70
CA ASP A 1 12.63 -4.06 33.51
C ASP A 1 12.25 -4.50 32.09
N PRO A 2 13.23 -4.68 31.19
CA PRO A 2 12.88 -5.11 29.84
C PRO A 2 12.26 -6.51 29.94
N SER A 3 11.00 -6.62 29.57
CA SER A 3 10.33 -7.91 29.50
C SER A 3 11.10 -8.80 28.51
N LEU A 4 11.69 -9.85 29.05
CA LEU A 4 12.34 -10.87 28.22
C LEU A 4 11.27 -11.49 27.31
N PRO A 5 11.53 -11.63 26.00
CA PRO A 5 10.62 -12.35 25.11
C PRO A 5 10.52 -13.79 25.60
N VAL A 6 9.29 -14.20 25.93
CA VAL A 6 9.02 -15.59 26.32
C VAL A 6 8.53 -16.34 25.10
N TRP A 7 9.31 -17.30 24.63
CA TRP A 7 8.92 -18.20 23.57
C TRP A 7 8.12 -19.36 24.15
N LEU A 8 6.94 -19.63 23.59
CA LEU A 8 6.09 -20.77 23.98
C LEU A 8 6.51 -22.10 23.31
N GLY A 9 7.46 -22.02 22.40
CA GLY A 9 8.02 -23.12 21.65
C GLY A 9 9.15 -22.62 20.75
N GLU A 10 9.59 -23.43 19.80
CA GLU A 10 10.52 -23.01 18.77
C GLU A 10 9.85 -21.95 17.89
N PRO A 11 10.47 -20.79 17.64
CA PRO A 11 9.88 -19.76 16.79
C PRO A 11 9.73 -20.23 15.36
N GLY A 12 8.63 -19.85 14.72
CA GLY A 12 8.39 -20.09 13.30
C GLY A 12 9.27 -19.21 12.41
N ASN A 13 9.38 -19.59 11.14
CA ASN A 13 10.00 -18.77 10.12
C ASN A 13 8.94 -18.09 9.27
N MET A 14 9.29 -16.91 8.73
CA MET A 14 8.46 -16.21 7.78
C MET A 14 9.20 -15.94 6.47
N SER A 15 8.46 -15.89 5.37
CA SER A 15 8.94 -15.53 4.05
C SER A 15 8.19 -14.31 3.53
N ALA A 16 8.81 -13.57 2.63
CA ALA A 16 8.19 -12.44 1.93
C ALA A 16 8.51 -12.53 0.43
N ASP A 17 7.67 -11.99 -0.42
CA ASP A 17 7.90 -11.99 -1.87
C ASP A 17 9.19 -11.24 -2.24
N LEU A 18 9.52 -10.21 -1.48
CA LEU A 18 10.77 -9.44 -1.60
C LEU A 18 12.05 -10.26 -1.40
N ASP A 19 11.96 -11.46 -0.84
CA ASP A 19 13.12 -12.37 -0.74
C ASP A 19 13.68 -12.78 -2.10
N LYS A 20 12.88 -12.61 -3.16
CA LYS A 20 13.23 -13.01 -4.54
C LYS A 20 13.72 -11.85 -5.40
N ASN A 21 13.43 -10.63 -5.00
CA ASN A 21 13.81 -9.42 -5.72
C ASN A 21 14.11 -8.31 -4.73
N ASP A 22 15.36 -7.93 -4.62
CA ASP A 22 15.87 -6.88 -3.74
C ASP A 22 15.85 -5.47 -4.36
N GLN A 23 15.37 -5.35 -5.59
CA GLN A 23 15.26 -4.06 -6.28
C GLN A 23 13.93 -3.39 -5.94
N LEU A 24 14.01 -2.16 -5.49
CA LEU A 24 12.86 -1.32 -5.17
C LEU A 24 12.96 -0.03 -5.98
N THR A 25 11.97 0.22 -6.83
CA THR A 25 11.92 1.40 -7.70
C THR A 25 10.80 2.37 -7.33
N SER A 26 9.89 1.94 -6.45
CA SER A 26 8.76 2.73 -5.96
C SER A 26 9.03 3.35 -4.60
N SER A 27 8.33 4.44 -4.27
CA SER A 27 8.32 5.06 -2.94
C SER A 27 7.46 4.31 -1.91
N PHE A 28 7.08 3.08 -2.21
CA PHE A 28 6.37 2.20 -1.30
C PHE A 28 6.85 0.76 -1.41
N ILE A 29 6.66 0.00 -0.34
CA ILE A 29 6.86 -1.44 -0.30
C ILE A 29 5.47 -2.09 -0.28
N SER A 30 5.25 -3.07 -1.15
CA SER A 30 4.12 -3.98 -1.09
C SER A 30 4.61 -5.41 -1.15
N THR A 31 4.31 -6.22 -0.13
CA THR A 31 4.76 -7.60 -0.06
C THR A 31 3.73 -8.48 0.66
N ILE A 32 3.71 -9.76 0.33
CA ILE A 32 2.91 -10.76 1.04
C ILE A 32 3.83 -11.56 1.94
N ILE A 33 3.45 -11.66 3.21
CA ILE A 33 4.21 -12.39 4.23
C ILE A 33 3.48 -13.69 4.55
N LEU A 34 4.23 -14.78 4.44
CA LEU A 34 3.72 -16.14 4.66
C LEU A 34 4.52 -16.83 5.76
N ASP A 35 3.90 -17.78 6.43
CA ASP A 35 4.58 -18.71 7.34
C ASP A 35 5.32 -19.81 6.55
N GLU A 36 5.97 -20.72 7.26
CA GLU A 36 6.70 -21.86 6.69
C GLU A 36 5.80 -22.87 5.96
N ASN A 37 4.48 -22.84 6.20
CA ASN A 37 3.50 -23.69 5.52
C ASN A 37 2.84 -22.99 4.32
N GLY A 38 3.21 -21.73 4.06
CA GLY A 38 2.64 -20.91 3.00
C GLY A 38 1.31 -20.23 3.38
N ALA A 39 0.95 -20.22 4.66
CA ALA A 39 -0.25 -19.50 5.12
C ALA A 39 0.07 -18.01 5.36
N PRO A 40 -0.87 -17.09 5.01
CA PRO A 40 -0.67 -15.65 5.20
C PRO A 40 -0.54 -15.29 6.67
N LEU A 41 0.42 -14.43 6.99
CA LEU A 41 0.67 -13.93 8.34
C LEU A 41 0.11 -12.53 8.53
N MET A 42 -0.97 -12.43 9.30
CA MET A 42 -1.54 -11.18 9.79
C MET A 42 -0.71 -10.61 10.95
N ASP A 43 -0.80 -9.30 11.17
CA ASP A 43 -0.16 -8.57 12.29
C ASP A 43 1.37 -8.72 12.35
N VAL A 44 2.02 -8.86 11.20
CA VAL A 44 3.47 -8.72 11.12
C VAL A 44 3.81 -7.23 11.06
N VAL A 45 4.62 -6.77 11.99
CA VAL A 45 5.13 -5.40 12.00
C VAL A 45 6.30 -5.31 11.03
N GLY A 46 6.17 -4.47 10.00
CA GLY A 46 7.27 -4.07 9.13
C GLY A 46 7.84 -2.73 9.56
N ALA A 47 9.15 -2.63 9.65
CA ALA A 47 9.88 -1.40 9.95
C ALA A 47 10.94 -1.16 8.87
N LEU A 48 10.83 -0.06 8.14
CA LEU A 48 11.78 0.34 7.12
C LEU A 48 12.82 1.27 7.72
N MET A 49 14.07 0.87 7.61
CA MET A 49 15.23 1.61 8.12
C MET A 49 16.08 2.15 6.97
N TYR A 50 16.59 3.35 7.15
CA TYR A 50 17.59 3.97 6.30
C TYR A 50 18.60 4.74 7.15
N ASN A 51 19.88 4.43 7.00
CA ASN A 51 20.96 5.01 7.80
C ASN A 51 20.67 4.93 9.32
N ASP A 52 20.37 3.73 9.82
CA ASP A 52 20.03 3.44 11.21
C ASP A 52 18.83 4.24 11.77
N THR A 53 18.04 4.85 10.90
CA THR A 53 16.86 5.63 11.28
C THR A 53 15.59 4.98 10.75
N LEU A 54 14.57 4.85 11.60
CA LEU A 54 13.25 4.40 11.19
C LEU A 54 12.61 5.44 10.27
N LYS A 55 12.32 5.05 9.03
CA LYS A 55 11.67 5.91 8.03
C LYS A 55 10.17 5.68 7.97
N ALA A 56 9.75 4.44 7.96
CA ALA A 56 8.35 4.10 7.87
C ALA A 56 8.06 2.76 8.54
N LYS A 57 6.79 2.49 8.82
CA LYS A 57 6.33 1.23 9.40
C LYS A 57 4.95 0.87 8.90
N GLY A 58 4.64 -0.40 8.90
CA GLY A 58 3.33 -0.93 8.54
C GLY A 58 2.98 -2.20 9.30
N LEU A 59 1.76 -2.66 9.11
CA LEU A 59 1.24 -3.89 9.70
C LEU A 59 0.58 -4.72 8.62
N SER A 60 0.90 -6.02 8.55
CA SER A 60 0.26 -6.89 7.57
C SER A 60 -1.20 -7.16 7.91
N ASN A 61 -2.04 -7.21 6.88
CA ASN A 61 -3.47 -7.50 7.00
C ASN A 61 -3.74 -9.03 7.10
N LYS A 62 -5.03 -9.41 7.13
CA LYS A 62 -5.46 -10.81 7.24
C LYS A 62 -5.00 -11.72 6.09
N ASP A 63 -4.67 -11.13 4.94
CA ASP A 63 -4.19 -11.82 3.74
C ASP A 63 -2.64 -11.83 3.67
N GLY A 64 -1.97 -11.41 4.75
CA GLY A 64 -0.52 -11.33 4.85
C GLY A 64 0.09 -10.13 4.12
N GLN A 65 -0.72 -9.27 3.50
CA GLN A 65 -0.22 -8.12 2.76
C GLN A 65 0.26 -7.03 3.69
N LEU A 66 1.49 -6.60 3.50
CA LEU A 66 2.14 -5.46 4.15
C LEU A 66 2.39 -4.37 3.12
N ILE A 67 1.90 -3.16 3.39
CA ILE A 67 2.18 -1.97 2.59
C ILE A 67 2.86 -0.94 3.49
N ILE A 68 3.95 -0.34 3.02
CA ILE A 68 4.71 0.71 3.73
C ILE A 68 5.06 1.79 2.72
N ASP A 69 4.46 2.96 2.86
CA ASP A 69 4.82 4.15 2.11
C ASP A 69 5.98 4.86 2.80
N PHE A 70 6.89 5.43 2.03
CA PHE A 70 8.02 6.19 2.57
C PHE A 70 8.37 7.37 1.66
N GLU A 71 8.95 8.39 2.28
CA GLU A 71 9.37 9.63 1.62
C GLU A 71 10.80 9.98 2.02
N ASP A 72 11.38 10.96 1.35
CA ASP A 72 12.68 11.56 1.69
C ASP A 72 13.84 10.55 1.78
N ILE A 73 13.89 9.61 0.85
CA ILE A 73 15.02 8.68 0.70
C ILE A 73 15.73 9.02 -0.61
N SER A 74 17.05 9.20 -0.52
CA SER A 74 17.87 9.49 -1.67
C SER A 74 17.92 8.32 -2.65
N ASP A 75 18.00 8.62 -3.92
CA ASP A 75 18.22 7.64 -4.97
C ASP A 75 19.52 6.83 -4.76
N ASN A 76 19.55 5.61 -5.27
CA ASN A 76 20.67 4.66 -5.10
C ASN A 76 21.00 4.36 -3.62
N SER A 77 19.99 4.21 -2.80
CA SER A 77 20.11 3.91 -1.37
C SER A 77 19.91 2.43 -1.06
N ILE A 78 20.55 1.98 0.00
CA ILE A 78 20.30 0.66 0.59
C ILE A 78 19.34 0.85 1.77
N LEU A 79 18.23 0.13 1.76
CA LEU A 79 17.22 0.13 2.81
C LEU A 79 17.19 -1.24 3.51
N GLU A 80 16.78 -1.25 4.76
CA GLU A 80 16.61 -2.47 5.52
C GLU A 80 15.17 -2.57 6.02
N LEU A 81 14.48 -3.61 5.59
CA LEU A 81 13.14 -3.94 6.06
C LEU A 81 13.23 -5.02 7.14
N TYR A 82 12.79 -4.69 8.33
CA TYR A 82 12.69 -5.64 9.45
C TYR A 82 11.24 -6.08 9.62
N LEU A 83 11.01 -7.38 9.60
CA LEU A 83 9.70 -8.00 9.84
C LEU A 83 9.71 -8.67 11.20
N ASN A 84 8.73 -8.32 12.05
CA ASN A 84 8.60 -8.83 13.40
C ASN A 84 7.18 -9.32 13.68
N LYS A 85 7.09 -10.51 14.28
CA LYS A 85 5.83 -11.05 14.81
C LYS A 85 6.13 -11.92 16.02
N ALA A 86 5.26 -11.86 17.03
CA ALA A 86 5.37 -12.74 18.20
C ALA A 86 5.41 -14.23 17.76
N GLN A 87 6.26 -15.04 18.37
CA GLN A 87 6.49 -16.45 18.09
C GLN A 87 7.13 -16.76 16.73
N TYR A 88 7.71 -15.75 16.05
CA TYR A 88 8.46 -15.90 14.81
C TYR A 88 9.86 -15.29 14.96
N PHE A 89 10.83 -15.86 14.27
CA PHE A 89 12.14 -15.21 14.14
C PHE A 89 11.99 -13.90 13.38
N GLN A 90 12.68 -12.86 13.85
CA GLN A 90 12.78 -11.61 13.12
C GLN A 90 13.42 -11.88 11.75
N LYS A 91 12.84 -11.31 10.72
CA LYS A 91 13.39 -11.36 9.38
C LYS A 91 13.89 -9.99 8.96
N GLN A 92 15.07 -9.94 8.37
CA GLN A 92 15.65 -8.74 7.77
C GLN A 92 15.78 -8.97 6.27
N ILE A 93 15.39 -7.97 5.48
CA ILE A 93 15.50 -7.94 4.02
C ILE A 93 16.22 -6.64 3.65
N THR A 94 17.30 -6.78 2.87
CA THR A 94 18.02 -5.63 2.32
C THR A 94 17.44 -5.31 0.95
N LEU A 95 17.10 -4.04 0.71
CA LEU A 95 16.50 -3.55 -0.52
C LEU A 95 17.42 -2.50 -1.17
N ASN A 96 17.66 -2.63 -2.46
CA ASN A 96 18.39 -1.66 -3.24
C ASN A 96 17.36 -0.69 -3.87
N TYR A 97 17.28 0.50 -3.32
CA TYR A 97 16.34 1.52 -3.78
C TYR A 97 17.00 2.39 -4.87
N THR A 98 16.32 2.47 -6.00
CA THR A 98 16.69 3.37 -7.10
C THR A 98 15.41 4.04 -7.54
N SER A 99 15.25 5.33 -7.24
CA SER A 99 14.08 6.05 -7.72
C SER A 99 14.13 6.13 -9.25
N ASP A 100 13.09 5.66 -9.91
CA ASP A 100 12.88 6.01 -11.31
C ASP A 100 12.57 7.51 -11.36
N ASN A 101 13.57 8.29 -11.79
CA ASN A 101 13.44 9.74 -11.93
C ASN A 101 12.39 10.05 -13.01
N GLY A 102 11.12 10.07 -12.65
CA GLY A 102 10.04 10.52 -13.53
C GLY A 102 8.89 9.56 -13.74
N SER A 103 8.93 8.42 -13.08
CA SER A 103 7.71 7.69 -12.83
C SER A 103 7.65 7.41 -11.33
N ASP A 104 6.94 8.23 -10.57
CA ASP A 104 5.99 7.64 -9.67
C ASP A 104 5.23 6.69 -10.57
N ALA A 105 5.79 5.48 -10.73
CA ALA A 105 5.14 4.50 -11.58
C ALA A 105 3.75 4.37 -11.00
N PRO A 106 2.73 4.75 -11.73
CA PRO A 106 1.39 4.56 -11.26
C PRO A 106 1.32 3.11 -10.83
N MET A 107 0.46 2.78 -9.92
CA MET A 107 0.20 1.42 -9.45
C MET A 107 -0.11 0.43 -10.60
N THR A 108 0.63 0.49 -11.68
CA THR A 108 0.47 -0.33 -12.89
C THR A 108 0.95 -1.75 -12.70
N ASP A 109 1.67 -2.05 -11.60
CA ASP A 109 2.06 -3.41 -11.25
C ASP A 109 1.11 -4.12 -10.27
N TYR A 110 0.00 -3.52 -9.90
CA TYR A 110 -1.13 -4.37 -9.59
C TYR A 110 -1.47 -5.10 -10.87
N ASN A 111 -1.25 -6.41 -10.90
CA ASN A 111 -1.83 -7.28 -11.89
C ASN A 111 -3.32 -6.94 -11.99
N LEU A 112 -3.62 -5.94 -12.82
CA LEU A 112 -4.99 -5.69 -13.23
C LEU A 112 -5.40 -7.01 -13.86
N PRO A 113 -6.40 -7.67 -13.31
CA PRO A 113 -6.86 -8.92 -13.90
C PRO A 113 -7.11 -8.67 -15.36
N ASP A 114 -6.65 -9.59 -16.18
CA ASP A 114 -6.72 -9.56 -17.62
C ASP A 114 -8.10 -9.08 -18.09
N LYS A 115 -8.16 -8.14 -19.01
CA LYS A 115 -9.39 -7.51 -19.53
C LYS A 115 -10.49 -8.49 -19.98
N GLU A 116 -10.19 -9.79 -19.96
CA GLU A 116 -11.07 -10.84 -20.43
C GLU A 116 -12.06 -11.38 -19.39
N SER A 117 -11.96 -11.02 -18.13
CA SER A 117 -12.92 -11.42 -17.11
C SER A 117 -13.84 -10.26 -16.71
N GLY A 118 -14.74 -9.99 -17.48
CA GLY A 118 -15.96 -9.13 -17.51
C GLY A 118 -16.41 -8.25 -16.33
N ASP A 119 -15.73 -8.19 -15.19
CA ASP A 119 -16.21 -7.48 -14.00
C ASP A 119 -15.08 -6.74 -13.26
N ILE A 120 -14.28 -5.92 -13.97
CA ILE A 120 -13.09 -5.38 -13.36
C ILE A 120 -13.10 -3.86 -13.38
N TYR A 121 -13.00 -3.27 -12.19
CA TYR A 121 -12.61 -1.88 -12.04
C TYR A 121 -11.11 -1.76 -12.31
N TYR A 122 -10.74 -0.86 -13.19
CA TYR A 122 -9.37 -0.42 -13.33
C TYR A 122 -9.26 1.02 -12.83
N PHE A 123 -8.15 1.32 -12.26
CA PHE A 123 -7.81 2.66 -11.81
C PHE A 123 -6.90 3.30 -12.86
N ILE A 124 -7.18 4.53 -13.23
CA ILE A 124 -6.33 5.37 -14.04
C ILE A 124 -6.38 6.79 -13.48
N ASP A 125 -5.25 7.40 -13.25
CA ASP A 125 -5.14 8.74 -12.69
C ASP A 125 -4.41 9.69 -13.65
N SER A 126 -4.23 10.94 -13.21
CA SER A 126 -3.59 11.99 -14.01
C SER A 126 -2.09 11.77 -14.22
N ASP A 127 -1.47 10.88 -13.44
CA ASP A 127 -0.04 10.57 -13.52
C ASP A 127 0.23 9.32 -14.36
N SER A 128 -0.85 8.68 -14.85
CA SER A 128 -0.75 7.53 -15.74
C SER A 128 -0.36 7.95 -17.16
N ASP A 129 0.63 7.29 -17.76
CA ASP A 129 1.08 7.54 -19.15
C ASP A 129 0.19 6.89 -20.21
N GLY A 130 -0.91 6.24 -19.81
CA GLY A 130 -1.80 5.49 -20.71
C GLY A 130 -2.77 6.36 -21.50
N GLU A 131 -3.19 5.84 -22.66
CA GLU A 131 -4.31 6.43 -23.42
C GLU A 131 -5.58 6.42 -22.55
N GLY A 132 -6.17 7.61 -22.36
CA GLY A 132 -7.36 7.79 -21.51
C GLY A 132 -7.04 8.26 -20.09
N ALA A 133 -5.77 8.52 -19.76
CA ALA A 133 -5.41 9.14 -18.48
C ALA A 133 -6.11 10.50 -18.35
N PRO A 134 -6.77 10.77 -17.20
CA PRO A 134 -7.44 12.04 -16.98
C PRO A 134 -6.39 13.15 -16.82
N VAL A 135 -6.67 14.31 -17.38
CA VAL A 135 -5.88 15.50 -17.10
C VAL A 135 -6.34 16.07 -15.77
N TYR A 136 -5.42 16.22 -14.81
CA TYR A 136 -5.73 16.89 -13.55
C TYR A 136 -6.23 18.31 -13.83
N ASN A 137 -7.44 18.59 -13.40
CA ASN A 137 -8.05 19.91 -13.51
C ASN A 137 -8.85 20.23 -12.24
N TRP A 138 -8.25 21.00 -11.37
CA TRP A 138 -8.95 21.46 -10.16
C TRP A 138 -10.04 22.45 -10.53
N ILE A 139 -11.26 22.16 -10.10
CA ILE A 139 -12.39 23.08 -10.20
C ILE A 139 -12.66 23.65 -8.82
N GLU A 140 -12.45 24.97 -8.68
CA GLU A 140 -12.80 25.68 -7.44
C GLU A 140 -14.32 25.83 -7.34
N ILE A 141 -14.91 25.23 -6.32
CA ILE A 141 -16.37 25.20 -6.13
C ILE A 141 -16.84 26.04 -4.94
N ASN A 142 -15.95 26.73 -4.22
CA ASN A 142 -16.32 27.50 -3.02
C ASN A 142 -17.41 28.56 -3.30
N GLU A 143 -17.43 29.14 -4.49
CA GLU A 143 -18.41 30.15 -4.88
C GLU A 143 -19.57 29.57 -5.70
N LEU A 144 -19.45 28.37 -6.23
CA LEU A 144 -20.41 27.72 -7.11
C LEU A 144 -21.18 26.60 -6.44
N GLY A 145 -20.55 25.96 -5.46
CA GLY A 145 -21.11 24.82 -4.75
C GLY A 145 -22.13 25.27 -3.68
N THR A 146 -23.02 24.36 -3.33
CA THR A 146 -23.91 24.50 -2.18
C THR A 146 -23.24 23.97 -0.93
N ASN A 147 -23.00 24.84 0.05
CA ASN A 147 -22.47 24.40 1.34
C ASN A 147 -23.54 23.61 2.11
N LEU A 148 -23.29 22.36 2.40
CA LEU A 148 -24.21 21.49 3.12
C LEU A 148 -24.18 21.70 4.63
N ASN A 149 -23.24 22.49 5.15
CA ASN A 149 -23.08 22.82 6.58
C ASN A 149 -23.05 21.57 7.49
N LEU A 150 -22.41 20.51 7.01
CA LEU A 150 -22.24 19.28 7.79
C LEU A 150 -21.33 19.53 8.99
N THR A 151 -21.72 18.98 10.13
CA THR A 151 -20.87 18.87 11.31
C THR A 151 -20.30 17.47 11.40
N ASP A 152 -19.41 17.24 12.36
CA ASP A 152 -18.86 15.92 12.64
C ASP A 152 -20.01 14.90 12.86
N ASP A 153 -19.90 13.72 12.28
CA ASP A 153 -20.92 12.65 12.29
C ASP A 153 -22.28 13.00 11.65
N SER A 154 -22.35 14.08 10.87
CA SER A 154 -23.59 14.45 10.15
C SER A 154 -23.73 13.69 8.83
N ILE A 155 -24.96 13.29 8.50
CA ILE A 155 -25.32 12.68 7.21
C ILE A 155 -26.45 13.51 6.58
N ILE A 156 -26.36 13.72 5.27
CA ILE A 156 -27.51 14.16 4.47
C ILE A 156 -27.97 12.96 3.63
N LEU A 157 -29.24 12.60 3.79
CA LEU A 157 -29.91 11.59 2.97
C LEU A 157 -30.65 12.29 1.83
N ASP A 158 -30.80 11.58 0.71
CA ASP A 158 -31.58 12.02 -0.45
C ASP A 158 -31.12 13.36 -1.07
N ASN A 159 -29.81 13.61 -1.09
CA ASN A 159 -29.27 14.78 -1.76
C ASN A 159 -29.32 14.57 -3.28
N ASP A 160 -30.05 15.45 -3.99
CA ASP A 160 -30.11 15.40 -5.44
C ASP A 160 -28.77 15.84 -6.05
N ILE A 161 -28.08 14.93 -6.72
CA ILE A 161 -26.81 15.19 -7.42
C ILE A 161 -27.01 15.72 -8.84
N GLY A 162 -28.27 15.82 -9.31
CA GLY A 162 -28.61 16.41 -10.61
C GLY A 162 -28.32 15.52 -11.83
N PHE A 163 -27.90 14.28 -11.64
CA PHE A 163 -27.70 13.31 -12.73
C PHE A 163 -27.91 11.89 -12.24
N ASN A 164 -28.21 10.99 -13.19
CA ASN A 164 -28.29 9.56 -12.89
C ASN A 164 -26.89 8.93 -12.89
N PHE A 165 -26.52 8.32 -11.77
CA PHE A 165 -25.30 7.55 -11.67
C PHE A 165 -25.62 6.07 -11.81
N GLN A 166 -24.99 5.44 -12.78
CA GLN A 166 -25.13 3.99 -12.97
C GLN A 166 -23.98 3.27 -12.27
N TYR A 167 -24.32 2.40 -11.34
CA TYR A 167 -23.38 1.54 -10.64
C TYR A 167 -23.62 0.09 -11.07
N TYR A 168 -22.64 -0.51 -11.76
CA TYR A 168 -22.82 -1.77 -12.50
C TYR A 168 -23.94 -1.64 -13.55
N SER A 169 -24.94 -2.51 -13.49
CA SER A 169 -26.13 -2.46 -14.34
C SER A 169 -27.36 -1.89 -13.64
N GLU A 170 -27.18 -1.33 -12.44
CA GLU A 170 -28.25 -0.70 -11.64
C GLU A 170 -28.20 0.82 -11.77
N VAL A 171 -29.37 1.49 -11.85
CA VAL A 171 -29.52 2.96 -11.96
C VAL A 171 -30.05 3.50 -10.65
#